data_54ff5337efb28ab0f75ecc5111c643ff
#
_entry.id   54ff5337efb28ab0f75ecc5111c643ff
#
_cell.length_a   1.000
_cell.length_b   1.000
_cell.length_c   1.000
_cell.angle_alpha   90.00
_cell.angle_beta   90.00
_cell.angle_gamma   90.00
#
_symmetry.space_group_name_H-M   'P 1'
#
loop_
_entity.id
_entity.type
_entity.pdbx_description
1 polymer ?
#
loop_
_entity_poly.entity_id
_entity_poly.type
_entity_poly.pdbx_seq_one_letter_code
_entity_poly.pdbx_strand_id
1 'polypeptide(L)' 'YKVVRQWVVDNMDSDPNTIIRKIYNSLSECLEGASIPAAVLVLAKYQYQIAFVADQEINMLACLTEIMVECKFK' A
#
# COMPACT_ATOMS: atom_id res chain seq x y z
N TYR A 1 7.12 -5.21 10.10
CA TYR A 1 6.77 -3.77 10.07
C TYR A 1 7.97 -2.89 9.71
N LYS A 2 9.12 -3.18 10.28
CA LYS A 2 10.35 -2.43 10.00
C LYS A 2 10.71 -2.46 8.50
N VAL A 3 10.58 -3.62 7.89
CA VAL A 3 10.89 -3.79 6.45
C VAL A 3 9.91 -2.98 5.60
N VAL A 4 8.63 -2.98 5.98
CA VAL A 4 7.60 -2.22 5.28
C VAL A 4 7.89 -0.73 5.38
N ARG A 5 8.22 -0.25 6.57
CA ARG A 5 8.54 1.16 6.77
C ARG A 5 9.75 1.59 5.95
N GLN A 6 10.78 0.74 5.90
CA GLN A 6 12.00 1.03 5.13
C GLN A 6 11.67 1.08 3.64
N TRP A 7 10.83 0.16 3.17
CA TRP A 7 10.41 0.15 1.77
C TRP A 7 9.70 1.46 1.40
N VAL A 8 8.81 1.94 2.27
CA VAL A 8 8.11 3.19 2.03
C VAL A 8 9.09 4.36 1.95
N VAL A 9 10.03 4.45 2.90
CA VAL A 9 11.03 5.51 2.91
C VAL A 9 11.87 5.48 1.63
N ASP A 10 12.29 4.29 1.21
CA ASP A 10 13.14 4.13 0.03
C ASP A 10 12.41 4.52 -1.26
N ASN A 11 11.08 4.43 -1.28
CA ASN A 11 10.29 4.69 -2.49
C ASN A 11 9.59 6.06 -2.49
N MET A 12 9.80 6.88 -1.46
CA MET A 12 9.13 8.18 -1.36
C MET A 12 9.61 9.19 -2.41
N ASP A 13 10.68 8.90 -3.11
CA ASP A 13 11.12 9.73 -4.25
C ASP A 13 10.15 9.63 -5.42
N SER A 14 9.35 8.58 -5.45
CA SER A 14 8.39 8.35 -6.53
C SER A 14 7.08 9.06 -6.24
N ASP A 15 6.32 9.32 -7.30
CA ASP A 15 4.95 9.83 -7.17
C ASP A 15 4.13 8.83 -6.36
N PRO A 16 3.30 9.30 -5.38
CA PRO A 16 2.48 8.38 -4.58
C PRO A 16 1.58 7.46 -5.40
N ASN A 17 1.05 7.94 -6.52
CA ASN A 17 0.23 7.11 -7.40
C ASN A 17 1.06 5.99 -8.03
N THR A 18 2.33 6.27 -8.34
CA THR A 18 3.25 5.26 -8.86
C THR A 18 3.51 4.19 -7.82
N ILE A 19 3.68 4.59 -6.56
CA ILE A 19 3.91 3.64 -5.46
C ILE A 19 2.70 2.73 -5.30
N ILE A 20 1.51 3.28 -5.29
CA ILE A 20 0.27 2.50 -5.18
C ILE A 20 0.15 1.52 -6.35
N ARG A 21 0.50 1.95 -7.56
CA ARG A 21 0.49 1.08 -8.73
C ARG A 21 1.48 -0.07 -8.60
N LYS A 22 2.67 0.18 -8.05
CA LYS A 22 3.64 -0.88 -7.78
C LYS A 22 3.09 -1.90 -6.80
N ILE A 23 2.44 -1.44 -5.74
CA ILE A 23 1.81 -2.32 -4.76
C ILE A 23 0.75 -3.16 -5.44
N TYR A 24 -0.12 -2.55 -6.23
CA TYR A 24 -1.17 -3.24 -6.96
C TYR A 24 -0.60 -4.36 -7.84
N ASN A 25 0.46 -4.05 -8.57
CA ASN A 25 1.07 -5.04 -9.47
C ASN A 25 1.71 -6.20 -8.72
N SER A 26 2.06 -6.02 -7.45
CA SER A 26 2.68 -7.06 -6.63
C SER A 26 1.68 -7.91 -5.85
N LEU A 27 0.40 -7.53 -5.81
CA LEU A 27 -0.59 -8.20 -4.98
C LEU A 27 -0.72 -9.69 -5.29
N SER A 28 -0.74 -10.04 -6.57
CA SER A 28 -0.91 -11.44 -6.99
C SER A 28 0.27 -12.31 -6.56
N GLU A 29 1.44 -11.71 -6.36
CA GLU A 29 2.63 -12.44 -5.93
C GLU A 29 2.72 -12.55 -4.41
N CYS A 30 2.20 -11.56 -3.69
CA CYS A 30 2.39 -11.45 -2.25
C CYS A 30 1.20 -11.95 -1.44
N LEU A 31 -0.03 -11.85 -1.95
CA LEU A 31 -1.24 -12.15 -1.20
C LEU A 31 -1.91 -13.41 -1.70
N GLU A 32 -2.62 -14.09 -0.80
CA GLU A 32 -3.52 -15.17 -1.20
C GLU A 32 -4.63 -14.59 -2.09
N GLY A 33 -5.08 -15.36 -3.08
CA GLY A 33 -6.08 -14.91 -4.03
C GLY A 33 -7.35 -14.35 -3.38
N ALA A 34 -7.78 -14.94 -2.26
CA ALA A 34 -8.97 -14.50 -1.55
C ALA A 34 -8.79 -13.13 -0.91
N SER A 35 -7.56 -12.70 -0.66
CA SER A 35 -7.26 -11.40 -0.04
C SER A 35 -7.07 -10.28 -1.04
N ILE A 36 -6.87 -10.59 -2.32
CA ILE A 36 -6.62 -9.58 -3.34
C ILE A 36 -7.75 -8.55 -3.45
N PRO A 37 -9.04 -8.94 -3.50
CA PRO A 37 -10.10 -7.94 -3.54
C PRO A 37 -10.11 -6.97 -2.36
N ALA A 38 -9.81 -7.47 -1.16
CA ALA A 38 -9.73 -6.63 0.03
C ALA A 38 -8.59 -5.61 -0.11
N ALA A 39 -7.44 -6.06 -0.61
CA ALA A 39 -6.28 -5.19 -0.83
C ALA A 39 -6.58 -4.12 -1.87
N VAL A 40 -7.30 -4.47 -2.94
CA VAL A 40 -7.68 -3.50 -3.96
C VAL A 40 -8.55 -2.40 -3.37
N LEU A 41 -9.50 -2.76 -2.51
CA LEU A 41 -10.35 -1.76 -1.85
C LEU A 41 -9.54 -0.84 -0.95
N VAL A 42 -8.56 -1.38 -0.22
CA VAL A 42 -7.66 -0.58 0.61
C VAL A 42 -6.86 0.39 -0.25
N LEU A 43 -6.29 -0.09 -1.35
CA LEU A 43 -5.51 0.75 -2.25
C LEU A 43 -6.35 1.88 -2.84
N ALA A 44 -7.58 1.59 -3.24
CA ALA A 44 -8.48 2.60 -3.80
C ALA A 44 -8.78 3.70 -2.79
N LYS A 45 -9.01 3.33 -1.53
CA LYS A 45 -9.26 4.27 -0.46
C LYS A 45 -8.08 5.21 -0.25
N TYR A 46 -6.87 4.67 -0.18
CA TYR A 46 -5.68 5.47 0.06
C TYR A 46 -5.27 6.28 -1.17
N GLN A 47 -5.53 5.77 -2.36
CA GLN A 47 -5.30 6.54 -3.59
C GLN A 47 -6.17 7.82 -3.59
N TYR A 48 -7.41 7.70 -3.15
CA TYR A 48 -8.27 8.86 -3.00
C TYR A 48 -7.71 9.85 -1.96
N GLN A 49 -7.19 9.34 -0.85
CA GLN A 49 -6.67 10.17 0.23
C GLN A 49 -5.39 10.93 -0.14
N ILE A 50 -4.64 10.46 -1.14
CA ILE A 50 -3.40 11.11 -1.57
C ILE A 50 -3.62 12.61 -1.83
N ALA A 51 -4.76 12.98 -2.37
CA ALA A 51 -5.06 14.36 -2.71
C ALA A 51 -5.28 15.25 -1.47
N PHE A 52 -5.52 14.66 -0.31
CA PHE A 52 -5.94 15.38 0.88
C PHE A 52 -4.99 15.28 2.07
N VAL A 53 -4.02 14.40 2.02
CA VAL A 53 -3.13 14.19 3.17
C VAL A 53 -1.93 15.14 3.12
N ALA A 54 -1.50 15.60 4.28
CA ALA A 54 -0.34 16.47 4.39
C ALA A 54 0.97 15.67 4.33
N ASP A 55 0.98 14.46 4.87
CA ASP A 55 2.18 13.64 4.94
C ASP A 55 1.97 12.35 4.15
N GLN A 56 2.58 12.28 2.96
CA GLN A 56 2.44 11.13 2.09
C GLN A 56 3.12 9.88 2.66
N GLU A 57 4.21 10.04 3.40
CA GLU A 57 4.90 8.90 3.99
C GLU A 57 3.99 8.19 4.99
N ILE A 58 3.36 8.95 5.88
CA ILE A 58 2.45 8.37 6.87
C ILE A 58 1.25 7.73 6.19
N ASN A 59 0.71 8.38 5.16
CA ASN A 59 -0.42 7.84 4.41
C ASN A 59 -0.06 6.50 3.75
N MET A 60 1.09 6.43 3.12
CA MET A 60 1.54 5.22 2.45
C MET A 60 1.80 4.11 3.46
N LEU A 61 2.43 4.45 4.58
CA LEU A 61 2.70 3.48 5.64
C LEU A 61 1.39 2.93 6.23
N ALA A 62 0.40 3.79 6.42
CA ALA A 62 -0.92 3.37 6.90
C ALA A 62 -1.59 2.43 5.90
N CYS A 63 -1.45 2.71 4.60
CA CYS A 63 -1.98 1.86 3.54
C CYS A 63 -1.42 0.45 3.63
N LEU A 64 -0.11 0.33 3.70
CA LEU A 64 0.55 -0.98 3.77
C LEU A 64 0.23 -1.69 5.08
N THR A 65 0.14 -0.95 6.18
CA THR A 65 -0.22 -1.53 7.48
C THR A 65 -1.63 -2.10 7.43
N GLU A 66 -2.57 -1.39 6.83
CA GLU A 66 -3.94 -1.87 6.72
C GLU A 66 -4.00 -3.14 5.87
N ILE A 67 -3.24 -3.19 4.79
CA ILE A 67 -3.15 -4.41 3.97
C ILE A 67 -2.60 -5.57 4.80
N MET A 68 -1.59 -5.33 5.62
CA MET A 68 -1.01 -6.38 6.46
C MET A 68 -2.01 -6.90 7.49
N VAL A 69 -2.88 -6.03 8.01
CA VAL A 69 -3.88 -6.41 9.00
C VAL A 69 -5.07 -7.13 8.35
N GLU A 70 -5.52 -6.65 7.21
CA GLU A 70 -6.76 -7.12 6.58
C GLU A 70 -6.56 -8.29 5.63
N CYS A 71 -5.34 -8.52 5.16
CA CYS A 71 -5.06 -9.50 4.11
C CYS A 71 -4.12 -10.58 4.59
N LYS A 72 -4.25 -11.76 3.96
CA LYS A 72 -3.36 -12.88 4.23
C LYS A 72 -2.27 -12.93 3.18
N PHE A 73 -1.03 -12.99 3.62
CA PHE A 73 0.13 -13.10 2.75
C PHE A 73 0.45 -14.57 2.48
N LYS A 74 0.98 -14.82 1.31
CA LYS A 74 1.45 -16.17 0.95
C LYS A 74 2.61 -16.59 1.81
#